data_2b2b5a6bab93143bb4798c9acd1908ea
#
_entry.id   2b2b5a6bab93143bb4798c9acd1908ea
#
_cell.length_a   1.000
_cell.length_b   1.000
_cell.length_c   1.000
_cell.angle_alpha   90.00
_cell.angle_beta   90.00
_cell.angle_gamma   90.00
#
_symmetry.space_group_name_H-M   'P 1'
#
loop_
_entity.id
_entity.type
_entity.pdbx_description
1 polymer ?
#
loop_
_entity_poly.entity_id
_entity_poly.type
_entity_poly.pdbx_seq_one_letter_code
_entity_poly.pdbx_strand_id
1 'polypeptide(L)'
;QKILRKRVLRDLKENFFRYLALGLLIILCMYMIGSLVGAGETIVQGVDEQAEKNHMEDGQFTCFVPLSKDNKKVLAEHDVELEKMFYLDFAKQKETIRVFQNRQKTNLVALREGRLAEKENEIVLERRYAEEHQYTVGSQITLGKIKLRVTGIATTPDYDAPLRKMSDTIV
;
A
#
# COMPACT_ATOMS: atom_id res chain seq x y z
N GLN A 1 16.80 34.74 -49.00
CA GLN A 1 16.85 33.59 -48.09
C GLN A 1 18.27 33.14 -47.70
N LYS A 2 19.28 33.13 -48.58
CA LYS A 2 20.68 32.78 -48.23
C LYS A 2 21.34 33.72 -47.24
N ILE A 3 21.03 35.03 -47.29
CA ILE A 3 21.61 36.06 -46.41
C ILE A 3 21.07 35.90 -44.98
N LEU A 4 19.77 35.63 -44.82
CA LEU A 4 19.13 35.38 -43.51
C LEU A 4 19.69 34.13 -42.84
N ARG A 5 19.88 33.02 -43.55
CA ARG A 5 20.49 31.80 -43.02
C ARG A 5 21.93 32.02 -42.51
N LYS A 6 22.75 32.79 -43.26
CA LYS A 6 24.12 33.11 -42.81
C LYS A 6 24.12 33.99 -41.56
N ARG A 7 23.17 34.90 -41.41
CA ARG A 7 23.05 35.76 -40.22
C ARG A 7 22.63 34.95 -39.00
N VAL A 8 21.64 34.08 -39.14
CA VAL A 8 21.16 33.18 -38.07
C VAL A 8 22.28 32.25 -37.61
N LEU A 9 23.05 31.66 -38.55
CA LEU A 9 24.16 30.76 -38.18
C LEU A 9 25.30 31.48 -37.48
N ARG A 10 25.57 32.75 -37.81
CA ARG A 10 26.58 33.54 -37.12
C ARG A 10 26.12 33.92 -35.73
N ASP A 11 24.88 34.34 -35.57
CA ASP A 11 24.30 34.68 -34.28
C ASP A 11 24.23 33.45 -33.34
N LEU A 12 23.94 32.29 -33.90
CA LEU A 12 23.97 31.02 -33.17
C LEU A 12 25.39 30.68 -32.67
N LYS A 13 26.42 30.94 -33.47
CA LYS A 13 27.80 30.70 -33.06
C LYS A 13 28.29 31.71 -32.01
N GLU A 14 27.96 32.99 -32.17
CA GLU A 14 28.31 34.03 -31.22
C GLU A 14 27.65 33.83 -29.84
N ASN A 15 26.45 33.31 -29.81
CA ASN A 15 25.67 33.07 -28.60
C ASN A 15 25.48 31.57 -28.28
N PHE A 16 26.39 30.70 -28.70
CA PHE A 16 26.24 29.24 -28.61
C PHE A 16 25.91 28.76 -27.21
N PHE A 17 26.61 29.21 -26.18
CA PHE A 17 26.38 28.79 -24.79
C PHE A 17 24.98 29.20 -24.27
N ARG A 18 24.49 30.36 -24.73
CA ARG A 18 23.13 30.82 -24.36
C ARG A 18 22.06 29.92 -24.95
N TYR A 19 22.16 29.57 -26.23
CA TYR A 19 21.20 28.66 -26.90
C TYR A 19 21.34 27.22 -26.39
N LEU A 20 22.57 26.80 -26.08
CA LEU A 20 22.79 25.47 -25.47
C LEU A 20 22.14 25.39 -24.09
N ALA A 21 22.33 26.39 -23.25
CA ALA A 21 21.71 26.44 -21.93
C ALA A 21 20.19 26.44 -22.01
N LEU A 22 19.61 27.20 -22.95
CA LEU A 22 18.15 27.20 -23.18
C LEU A 22 17.65 25.84 -23.67
N GLY A 23 18.36 25.19 -24.59
CA GLY A 23 18.04 23.86 -25.08
C GLY A 23 18.09 22.81 -23.97
N LEU A 24 19.12 22.82 -23.14
CA LEU A 24 19.23 21.93 -21.99
C LEU A 24 18.11 22.16 -20.98
N LEU A 25 17.76 23.41 -20.73
CA LEU A 25 16.65 23.74 -19.83
C LEU A 25 15.32 23.19 -20.33
N ILE A 26 15.04 23.33 -21.64
CA ILE A 26 13.82 22.77 -22.24
C ILE A 26 13.81 21.23 -22.12
N ILE A 27 14.95 20.58 -22.43
CA ILE A 27 15.06 19.11 -22.32
C ILE A 27 14.83 18.67 -20.88
N LEU A 28 15.42 19.35 -19.89
CA LEU A 28 15.22 19.06 -18.46
C LEU A 28 13.75 19.22 -18.06
N CYS A 29 13.09 20.30 -18.47
CA CYS A 29 11.68 20.50 -18.17
C CYS A 29 10.80 19.38 -18.77
N MET A 30 11.02 19.01 -20.03
CA MET A 30 10.28 17.91 -20.66
C MET A 30 10.54 16.57 -19.96
N TYR A 31 11.78 16.30 -19.57
CA TYR A 31 12.15 15.11 -18.83
C TYR A 31 11.47 15.05 -17.46
N MET A 32 11.45 16.16 -16.71
CA MET A 32 10.77 16.24 -15.41
C MET A 32 9.27 15.98 -15.53
N ILE A 33 8.61 16.59 -16.52
CA ILE A 33 7.16 16.39 -16.73
C ILE A 33 6.88 14.92 -17.08
N GLY A 34 7.61 14.35 -18.03
CA GLY A 34 7.45 12.95 -18.43
C GLY A 34 7.71 11.97 -17.29
N SER A 35 8.74 12.23 -16.49
CA SER A 35 9.07 11.43 -15.30
C SER A 35 7.97 11.49 -14.23
N LEU A 36 7.41 12.67 -13.98
CA LEU A 36 6.34 12.84 -12.99
C LEU A 36 5.05 12.13 -13.42
N VAL A 37 4.66 12.25 -14.67
CA VAL A 37 3.48 11.57 -15.22
C VAL A 37 3.67 10.05 -15.18
N GLY A 38 4.82 9.56 -15.65
CA GLY A 38 5.12 8.12 -15.62
C GLY A 38 5.17 7.53 -14.20
N ALA A 39 5.73 8.27 -13.24
CA ALA A 39 5.71 7.85 -11.84
C ALA A 39 4.29 7.77 -11.28
N GLY A 40 3.45 8.77 -11.58
CA GLY A 40 2.04 8.77 -11.16
C GLY A 40 1.27 7.58 -11.74
N GLU A 41 1.43 7.30 -13.02
CA GLU A 41 0.78 6.16 -13.69
C GLU A 41 1.23 4.81 -13.09
N THR A 42 2.52 4.66 -12.82
CA THR A 42 3.08 3.45 -12.19
C THR A 42 2.50 3.22 -10.79
N ILE A 43 2.33 4.28 -10.01
CA ILE A 43 1.74 4.18 -8.66
C ILE A 43 0.27 3.75 -8.75
N VAL A 44 -0.52 4.39 -9.62
CA VAL A 44 -1.94 4.04 -9.79
C VAL A 44 -2.09 2.60 -10.25
N GLN A 45 -1.37 2.18 -11.28
CA GLN A 45 -1.40 0.79 -11.75
C GLN A 45 -0.99 -0.21 -10.66
N GLY A 46 0.06 0.10 -9.89
CA GLY A 46 0.51 -0.77 -8.80
C GLY A 46 -0.52 -0.91 -7.67
N VAL A 47 -1.27 0.15 -7.36
CA VAL A 47 -2.36 0.11 -6.37
C VAL A 47 -3.53 -0.73 -6.91
N ASP A 48 -3.93 -0.51 -8.17
CA ASP A 48 -5.03 -1.25 -8.79
C ASP A 48 -4.71 -2.75 -8.89
N GLU A 49 -3.52 -3.11 -9.37
CA GLU A 49 -3.06 -4.50 -9.43
C GLU A 49 -3.02 -5.16 -8.06
N GLN A 50 -2.59 -4.42 -7.02
CA GLN A 50 -2.55 -4.94 -5.66
C GLN A 50 -3.96 -5.10 -5.08
N ALA A 51 -4.87 -4.16 -5.35
CA ALA A 51 -6.26 -4.22 -4.94
C ALA A 51 -6.96 -5.45 -5.54
N GLU A 52 -6.79 -5.67 -6.84
CA GLU A 52 -7.36 -6.79 -7.56
C GLU A 52 -6.78 -8.13 -7.09
N LYS A 53 -5.45 -8.23 -6.99
CA LYS A 53 -4.75 -9.45 -6.56
C LYS A 53 -5.09 -9.87 -5.13
N ASN A 54 -5.28 -8.91 -4.23
CA ASN A 54 -5.57 -9.18 -2.83
C ASN A 54 -7.07 -9.10 -2.51
N HIS A 55 -7.93 -9.03 -3.51
CA HIS A 55 -9.39 -8.94 -3.38
C HIS A 55 -9.78 -7.84 -2.38
N MET A 56 -9.30 -6.61 -2.63
CA MET A 56 -9.58 -5.50 -1.74
C MET A 56 -11.10 -5.27 -1.63
N GLU A 57 -11.58 -5.03 -0.42
CA GLU A 57 -13.00 -4.80 -0.17
C GLU A 57 -13.49 -3.51 -0.82
N ASP A 58 -14.71 -3.53 -1.37
CA ASP A 58 -15.38 -2.32 -1.86
C ASP A 58 -15.92 -1.46 -0.72
N GLY A 59 -16.11 -2.05 0.45
CA GLY A 59 -16.56 -1.34 1.63
C GLY A 59 -16.78 -2.23 2.85
N GLN A 60 -16.86 -1.60 4.01
CA GLN A 60 -17.11 -2.27 5.28
C GLN A 60 -18.27 -1.61 6.04
N PHE A 61 -19.01 -2.40 6.79
CA PHE A 61 -20.06 -1.91 7.66
C PHE A 61 -20.09 -2.67 8.97
N THR A 62 -20.54 -2.00 10.02
CA THR A 62 -20.66 -2.60 11.35
C THR A 62 -22.12 -2.78 11.71
N CYS A 63 -22.49 -4.00 12.11
CA CYS A 63 -23.82 -4.30 12.59
C CYS A 63 -23.82 -4.53 14.10
N PHE A 64 -24.80 -3.95 14.81
CA PHE A 64 -25.02 -4.24 16.23
C PHE A 64 -25.65 -5.62 16.45
N VAL A 65 -26.37 -6.13 15.45
CA VAL A 65 -27.02 -7.44 15.47
C VAL A 65 -26.43 -8.27 14.32
N PRO A 66 -26.07 -9.54 14.56
CA PRO A 66 -25.57 -10.39 13.49
C PRO A 66 -26.58 -10.51 12.35
N LEU A 67 -26.09 -10.47 11.10
CA LEU A 67 -26.92 -10.65 9.92
C LEU A 67 -27.63 -12.02 9.96
N SER A 68 -28.94 -12.00 9.73
CA SER A 68 -29.73 -13.22 9.59
C SER A 68 -29.35 -14.03 8.34
N LYS A 69 -29.74 -15.28 8.28
CA LYS A 69 -29.51 -16.11 7.08
C LYS A 69 -30.22 -15.52 5.85
N ASP A 70 -31.40 -14.95 6.04
CA ASP A 70 -32.19 -14.36 4.95
C ASP A 70 -31.53 -13.09 4.41
N ASN A 71 -31.02 -12.22 5.30
CA ASN A 71 -30.29 -11.02 4.88
C ASN A 71 -29.03 -11.38 4.07
N LYS A 72 -28.28 -12.40 4.51
CA LYS A 72 -27.12 -12.89 3.77
C LYS A 72 -27.48 -13.44 2.40
N LYS A 73 -28.63 -14.11 2.28
CA LYS A 73 -29.12 -14.64 1.02
C LYS A 73 -29.50 -13.53 0.04
N VAL A 74 -30.21 -12.51 0.51
CA VAL A 74 -30.56 -11.33 -0.29
C VAL A 74 -29.30 -10.62 -0.80
N LEU A 75 -28.29 -10.44 0.05
CA LEU A 75 -27.02 -9.83 -0.36
C LEU A 75 -26.29 -10.68 -1.42
N ALA A 76 -26.29 -11.99 -1.26
CA ALA A 76 -25.70 -12.89 -2.26
C ALA A 76 -26.46 -12.87 -3.60
N GLU A 77 -27.78 -12.67 -3.61
CA GLU A 77 -28.59 -12.49 -4.82
C GLU A 77 -28.24 -11.20 -5.60
N HIS A 78 -27.59 -10.24 -4.92
CA HIS A 78 -27.09 -8.99 -5.51
C HIS A 78 -25.58 -9.01 -5.74
N ASP A 79 -24.96 -10.19 -5.87
CA ASP A 79 -23.52 -10.38 -6.09
C ASP A 79 -22.63 -9.76 -4.99
N VAL A 80 -23.16 -9.60 -3.77
CA VAL A 80 -22.39 -9.11 -2.62
C VAL A 80 -21.78 -10.27 -1.86
N GLU A 81 -20.46 -10.38 -1.92
CA GLU A 81 -19.71 -11.34 -1.11
C GLU A 81 -19.38 -10.73 0.26
N LEU A 82 -19.68 -11.48 1.33
CA LEU A 82 -19.43 -11.02 2.69
C LEU A 82 -18.36 -11.87 3.37
N GLU A 83 -17.40 -11.20 3.99
CA GLU A 83 -16.49 -11.82 4.93
C GLU A 83 -16.61 -11.17 6.31
N LYS A 84 -16.61 -11.97 7.36
CA LYS A 84 -16.69 -11.47 8.72
C LYS A 84 -15.30 -11.01 9.18
N MET A 85 -15.16 -9.73 9.42
CA MET A 85 -13.94 -9.18 10.00
C MET A 85 -13.95 -9.36 11.53
N PHE A 86 -13.00 -10.12 12.06
CA PHE A 86 -12.77 -10.25 13.49
C PHE A 86 -11.35 -9.78 13.81
N TYR A 87 -11.25 -8.90 14.82
CA TYR A 87 -9.96 -8.43 15.31
C TYR A 87 -9.97 -8.24 16.82
N LEU A 88 -8.78 -8.26 17.40
CA LEU A 88 -8.52 -7.96 18.80
C LEU A 88 -7.41 -6.92 18.91
N ASP A 89 -7.61 -5.91 19.75
CA ASP A 89 -6.63 -4.87 20.01
C ASP A 89 -5.86 -5.19 21.31
N PHE A 90 -4.53 -5.22 21.20
CA PHE A 90 -3.61 -5.39 22.32
C PHE A 90 -2.81 -4.11 22.53
N ALA A 91 -2.93 -3.52 23.72
CA ALA A 91 -2.07 -2.40 24.10
C ALA A 91 -0.67 -2.90 24.46
N LYS A 92 0.35 -2.31 23.85
CA LYS A 92 1.76 -2.58 24.13
C LYS A 92 2.51 -1.26 24.27
N GLN A 93 2.80 -0.86 25.49
CA GLN A 93 3.40 0.44 25.82
C GLN A 93 2.59 1.62 25.27
N LYS A 94 3.09 2.32 24.23
CA LYS A 94 2.42 3.44 23.57
C LYS A 94 1.70 3.04 22.28
N GLU A 95 1.80 1.78 21.87
CA GLU A 95 1.28 1.24 20.63
C GLU A 95 0.02 0.40 20.85
N THR A 96 -0.80 0.29 19.85
CA THR A 96 -1.92 -0.66 19.82
C THR A 96 -1.69 -1.62 18.65
N ILE A 97 -1.52 -2.90 18.99
CA ILE A 97 -1.38 -3.96 17.99
C ILE A 97 -2.75 -4.54 17.72
N ARG A 98 -3.23 -4.42 16.50
CA ARG A 98 -4.46 -5.02 16.05
C ARG A 98 -4.18 -6.36 15.39
N VAL A 99 -4.74 -7.41 15.93
CA VAL A 99 -4.58 -8.77 15.43
C VAL A 99 -5.88 -9.21 14.76
N PHE A 100 -5.79 -9.59 13.51
CA PHE A 100 -6.91 -10.10 12.71
C PHE A 100 -6.86 -11.62 12.62
N GLN A 101 -8.02 -12.23 12.46
CA GLN A 101 -8.09 -13.61 11.99
C GLN A 101 -7.63 -13.69 10.53
N ASN A 102 -7.03 -14.81 10.12
CA ASN A 102 -6.66 -15.00 8.70
C ASN A 102 -7.89 -14.80 7.81
N ARG A 103 -7.75 -13.90 6.86
CA ARG A 103 -8.76 -13.60 5.84
C ARG A 103 -8.66 -14.59 4.70
N GLN A 104 -9.78 -14.97 4.12
CA GLN A 104 -9.84 -16.01 3.09
C GLN A 104 -10.41 -15.53 1.77
N LYS A 105 -11.18 -14.43 1.77
CA LYS A 105 -11.91 -13.95 0.60
C LYS A 105 -11.55 -12.53 0.22
N THR A 106 -11.62 -11.63 1.19
CA THR A 106 -11.38 -10.19 0.99
C THR A 106 -10.16 -9.74 1.77
N ASN A 107 -9.52 -8.68 1.29
CA ASN A 107 -8.33 -8.08 1.91
C ASN A 107 -7.24 -9.12 2.24
N LEU A 108 -6.95 -9.98 1.29
CA LEU A 108 -5.95 -11.04 1.46
C LEU A 108 -4.58 -10.41 1.70
N VAL A 109 -3.86 -10.96 2.66
CA VAL A 109 -2.51 -10.49 2.97
C VAL A 109 -1.52 -10.92 1.90
N ALA A 110 -0.68 -9.99 1.44
CA ALA A 110 0.42 -10.28 0.53
C ALA A 110 1.64 -10.74 1.33
N LEU A 111 1.86 -12.04 1.39
CA LEU A 111 2.98 -12.64 2.09
C LEU A 111 4.30 -12.25 1.41
N ARG A 112 5.25 -11.72 2.19
CA ARG A 112 6.61 -11.38 1.74
C ARG A 112 7.62 -12.45 2.10
N GLU A 113 7.50 -12.97 3.31
CA GLU A 113 8.40 -14.00 3.84
C GLU A 113 7.62 -15.01 4.68
N GLY A 114 8.08 -16.27 4.69
CA GLY A 114 7.50 -17.31 5.49
C GLY A 114 6.15 -17.84 5.00
N ARG A 115 5.22 -18.08 5.91
CA ARG A 115 3.86 -18.60 5.64
C ARG A 115 2.82 -17.96 6.56
N LEU A 116 1.56 -18.12 6.21
CA LEU A 116 0.45 -17.73 7.08
C LEU A 116 0.43 -18.56 8.38
N ALA A 117 -0.17 -17.98 9.42
CA ALA A 117 -0.37 -18.66 10.69
C ALA A 117 -1.42 -19.78 10.52
N GLU A 118 -1.11 -20.99 10.98
CA GLU A 118 -1.99 -22.15 10.93
C GLU A 118 -2.37 -22.64 12.33
N LYS A 119 -1.58 -22.28 13.34
CA LYS A 119 -1.75 -22.72 14.72
C LYS A 119 -2.05 -21.54 15.64
N GLU A 120 -2.69 -21.80 16.75
CA GLU A 120 -3.09 -20.78 17.74
C GLU A 120 -1.91 -19.97 18.33
N ASN A 121 -0.71 -20.54 18.31
CA ASN A 121 0.51 -19.91 18.83
C ASN A 121 1.38 -19.27 17.71
N GLU A 122 0.82 -19.09 16.52
CA GLU A 122 1.50 -18.51 15.38
C GLU A 122 0.89 -17.15 15.00
N ILE A 123 1.71 -16.28 14.45
CA ILE A 123 1.31 -14.95 13.99
C ILE A 123 2.10 -14.54 12.74
N VAL A 124 1.44 -13.79 11.86
CA VAL A 124 2.08 -13.06 10.76
C VAL A 124 2.15 -11.59 11.16
N LEU A 125 3.31 -10.97 10.99
CA LEU A 125 3.50 -9.55 11.30
C LEU A 125 3.41 -8.71 10.03
N GLU A 126 2.90 -7.49 10.19
CA GLU A 126 2.99 -6.48 9.17
C GLU A 126 4.47 -6.08 8.98
N ARG A 127 4.86 -5.85 7.72
CA ARG A 127 6.24 -5.64 7.30
C ARG A 127 6.91 -4.47 8.03
N ARG A 128 6.29 -3.29 8.07
CA ARG A 128 6.86 -2.09 8.71
C ARG A 128 7.07 -2.31 10.20
N TYR A 129 6.09 -2.94 10.87
CA TYR A 129 6.19 -3.28 12.29
C TYR A 129 7.32 -4.29 12.54
N ALA A 130 7.47 -5.29 11.69
CA ALA A 130 8.55 -6.26 11.79
C ALA A 130 9.94 -5.62 11.59
N GLU A 131 10.08 -4.74 10.59
CA GLU A 131 11.31 -4.01 10.31
C GLU A 131 11.69 -3.07 11.48
N GLU A 132 10.75 -2.29 12.01
CA GLU A 132 10.97 -1.33 13.09
C GLU A 132 11.42 -2.01 14.39
N HIS A 133 10.80 -3.14 14.71
CA HIS A 133 11.13 -3.91 15.93
C HIS A 133 12.12 -5.05 15.70
N GLN A 134 12.71 -5.16 14.50
CA GLN A 134 13.71 -6.17 14.13
C GLN A 134 13.21 -7.62 14.31
N TYR A 135 11.92 -7.87 14.11
CA TYR A 135 11.36 -9.21 14.07
C TYR A 135 11.63 -9.88 12.73
N THR A 136 11.99 -11.16 12.79
CA THR A 136 12.19 -12.04 11.63
C THR A 136 11.30 -13.27 11.76
N VAL A 137 11.15 -14.02 10.67
CA VAL A 137 10.45 -15.31 10.71
C VAL A 137 11.17 -16.24 11.71
N GLY A 138 10.41 -16.80 12.63
CA GLY A 138 10.91 -17.61 13.74
C GLY A 138 11.06 -16.87 15.07
N SER A 139 11.05 -15.54 15.07
CA SER A 139 11.05 -14.71 16.29
C SER A 139 9.82 -15.00 17.17
N GLN A 140 9.91 -14.63 18.43
CA GLN A 140 8.77 -14.69 19.38
C GLN A 140 8.31 -13.29 19.76
N ILE A 141 7.01 -13.07 19.71
CA ILE A 141 6.37 -11.86 20.19
C ILE A 141 5.41 -12.20 21.33
N THR A 142 5.33 -11.32 22.33
CA THR A 142 4.37 -11.46 23.44
C THR A 142 3.29 -10.40 23.31
N LEU A 143 2.04 -10.83 23.21
CA LEU A 143 0.86 -9.98 23.18
C LEU A 143 0.01 -10.24 24.44
N GLY A 144 -0.03 -9.28 25.34
CA GLY A 144 -0.63 -9.49 26.66
C GLY A 144 0.10 -10.60 27.45
N LYS A 145 -0.59 -11.73 27.63
CA LYS A 145 -0.03 -12.92 28.31
C LYS A 145 0.31 -14.07 27.34
N ILE A 146 0.09 -13.89 26.05
CA ILE A 146 0.22 -14.94 25.05
C ILE A 146 1.57 -14.78 24.33
N LYS A 147 2.33 -15.86 24.25
CA LYS A 147 3.57 -15.93 23.46
C LYS A 147 3.25 -16.52 22.08
N LEU A 148 3.57 -15.81 21.03
CA LEU A 148 3.31 -16.19 19.65
C LEU A 148 4.62 -16.28 18.88
N ARG A 149 4.69 -17.23 17.96
CA ARG A 149 5.82 -17.40 17.04
C ARG A 149 5.49 -16.72 15.71
N VAL A 150 6.40 -15.88 15.24
CA VAL A 150 6.30 -15.24 13.94
C VAL A 150 6.55 -16.29 12.85
N THR A 151 5.55 -16.56 12.02
CA THR A 151 5.64 -17.53 10.92
C THR A 151 5.75 -16.87 9.55
N GLY A 152 5.41 -15.60 9.45
CA GLY A 152 5.53 -14.85 8.21
C GLY A 152 5.53 -13.35 8.43
N ILE A 153 5.97 -12.65 7.40
CA ILE A 153 5.93 -11.19 7.28
C ILE A 153 5.12 -10.86 6.03
N ALA A 154 4.14 -10.00 6.16
CA ALA A 154 3.19 -9.69 5.10
C ALA A 154 2.84 -8.21 5.04
N THR A 155 2.21 -7.79 3.94
CA THR A 155 1.54 -6.49 3.80
C THR A 155 0.05 -6.72 3.61
N THR A 156 -0.76 -5.77 4.06
CA THR A 156 -2.23 -5.82 3.90
C THR A 156 -2.69 -4.67 3.00
N PRO A 157 -3.68 -4.88 2.13
CA PRO A 157 -4.13 -3.85 1.20
C PRO A 157 -4.99 -2.77 1.88
N ASP A 158 -5.61 -3.07 3.01
CA ASP A 158 -6.57 -2.22 3.73
C ASP A 158 -5.93 -1.31 4.79
N TYR A 159 -4.63 -1.45 5.06
CA TYR A 159 -3.89 -0.62 6.00
C TYR A 159 -2.62 -0.06 5.37
N ASP A 160 -2.80 0.92 4.51
CA ASP A 160 -1.68 1.64 3.89
C ASP A 160 -0.97 2.55 4.90
N ALA A 161 -1.74 3.12 5.84
CA ALA A 161 -1.23 3.87 6.97
C ALA A 161 -1.68 3.19 8.27
N PRO A 162 -0.78 2.97 9.25
CA PRO A 162 -1.11 2.29 10.50
C PRO A 162 -1.87 3.21 11.46
N LEU A 163 -3.01 3.74 11.01
CA LEU A 163 -3.91 4.55 11.81
C LEU A 163 -4.98 3.67 12.44
N ARG A 164 -5.19 3.82 13.74
CA ARG A 164 -6.27 3.14 14.47
C ARG A 164 -7.64 3.68 14.08
N LYS A 165 -7.72 4.98 13.85
CA LYS A 165 -8.92 5.72 13.40
C LYS A 165 -8.51 6.76 12.38
N MET A 166 -9.41 7.10 11.47
CA MET A 166 -9.18 8.17 10.49
C MET A 166 -8.88 9.55 11.12
N SER A 167 -9.27 9.74 12.40
CA SER A 167 -8.95 10.94 13.16
C SER A 167 -7.57 10.94 13.81
N ASP A 168 -6.87 9.81 13.79
CA ASP A 168 -5.55 9.71 14.38
C ASP A 168 -4.55 10.34 13.41
N THR A 169 -3.78 11.30 13.90
CA THR A 169 -2.68 11.91 13.16
C THR A 169 -1.40 11.13 13.39
N ILE A 170 -0.66 10.90 12.32
CA ILE A 170 0.73 10.42 12.42
C ILE A 170 1.54 11.61 12.95
N VAL A 171 2.06 11.50 14.14
CA VAL A 171 2.96 12.49 14.75
C VAL A 171 4.39 12.00 14.57
#